data_ea3ff3b53c084def188624b5d985741c
#
_entry.id   ea3ff3b53c084def188624b5d985741c
#
_cell.length_a   1.000
_cell.length_b   1.000
_cell.length_c   1.000
_cell.angle_alpha   90.00
_cell.angle_beta   90.00
_cell.angle_gamma   90.00
#
_symmetry.space_group_name_H-M   'P 1'
#
loop_
_entity.id
_entity.type
_entity.pdbx_description
1 polymer ?
#
loop_
_entity_poly.entity_id
_entity_poly.type
_entity_poly.pdbx_seq_one_letter_code
_entity_poly.pdbx_strand_id
1 'polypeptide(L)'
;METGTNKTKQKPKYDLWQITAYMLGVAWRGRHWTVFTVGLSLALVTAGRTIAELLFAPAVLRVLEQGMALGRLLAVIGGFSMLLVALTFLQSYLSELNLFGKMNVRVDILDLSARKRAGTSYPNLLDKRFLDLSAKADRAGCTNNESVEAFWVSWGEILTNLFGFGAYLLLLSGLNAWLCLLVCATSVVSYLASRRINEWGYRHREEEAGYVKRLAYVQKVATDRQYGKDIRIFGLREWVEELWESTMRLYHGFLLRRETAYLWANVIDLALLLVRNGAAYAYLIWLTLEQGLPVSQFLLYFGAATGFAQWVSGILEKFAKLHKQCLDISTVREFLEYPEPFRFEDGLPLEKRLDTPYELRLEGVSYRYPGAEKDTIHKLDLTVRPGENLAIVGLNGAGKTTLVKLLCGFLDPTEGRVLLNGQDIRPYNRRDYYKLFAAVFQDFSVLSATVAENVAQCRTGIDEARVWHCLDEAGLTEKVQSLPKQLETQIGREVYEDGVELSGGQTQRLMLARALYKDAPVLVLDEPTAALDPIAENDIYQKYNEMTAGKTSLFISHRLASTRFCDRILYLKDGRVAEEGTHEELLKRGGGYADLFEVQSQYYREENEA
;
A
#
# COMPACT_ATOMS: atom_id res chain seq x y z
N MET A 1 32.92 -2.04 -4.40
CA MET A 1 33.03 -1.01 -5.45
C MET A 1 31.83 -0.09 -5.28
N GLU A 2 32.12 1.09 -4.70
CA GLU A 2 31.16 2.17 -4.47
C GLU A 2 30.90 2.88 -5.81
N THR A 3 29.70 2.83 -6.29
CA THR A 3 29.20 3.85 -7.20
C THR A 3 28.22 4.71 -6.43
N GLY A 4 28.75 5.79 -5.85
CA GLY A 4 27.97 6.84 -5.23
C GLY A 4 27.09 7.54 -6.26
N THR A 5 25.89 7.05 -6.45
CA THR A 5 24.85 7.81 -7.09
C THR A 5 24.39 8.91 -6.12
N ASN A 6 24.81 10.11 -6.39
CA ASN A 6 24.37 11.35 -5.77
C ASN A 6 22.87 11.52 -6.01
N LYS A 7 22.03 10.83 -5.22
CA LYS A 7 20.57 11.00 -5.26
C LYS A 7 20.28 12.39 -4.70
N THR A 8 20.10 13.35 -5.58
CA THR A 8 19.49 14.64 -5.29
C THR A 8 18.28 14.41 -4.39
N LYS A 9 18.33 14.96 -3.15
CA LYS A 9 17.22 14.94 -2.20
C LYS A 9 15.99 15.51 -2.91
N GLN A 10 15.10 14.65 -3.39
CA GLN A 10 13.82 15.10 -3.92
C GLN A 10 13.06 15.77 -2.78
N LYS A 11 12.80 17.06 -2.91
CA LYS A 11 11.93 17.78 -1.98
C LYS A 11 10.55 17.09 -2.00
N PRO A 12 9.87 16.97 -0.85
CA PRO A 12 8.51 16.42 -0.81
C PRO A 12 7.63 17.26 -1.75
N LYS A 13 6.73 16.60 -2.46
CA LYS A 13 5.83 17.25 -3.42
C LYS A 13 4.87 18.22 -2.72
N TYR A 14 4.48 17.92 -1.49
CA TYR A 14 3.56 18.71 -0.69
C TYR A 14 4.23 19.18 0.61
N ASP A 15 3.97 20.42 0.99
CA ASP A 15 4.43 20.99 2.25
C ASP A 15 3.51 20.60 3.43
N LEU A 16 3.93 20.95 4.66
CA LEU A 16 3.20 20.66 5.89
C LEU A 16 1.77 21.21 5.86
N TRP A 17 1.57 22.44 5.37
CA TRP A 17 0.28 23.11 5.37
C TRP A 17 -0.66 22.53 4.32
N GLN A 18 -0.13 22.16 3.16
CA GLN A 18 -0.88 21.47 2.10
C GLN A 18 -1.35 20.08 2.55
N ILE A 19 -0.52 19.36 3.30
CA ILE A 19 -0.89 18.06 3.88
C ILE A 19 -1.90 18.24 5.01
N THR A 20 -1.71 19.26 5.85
CA THR A 20 -2.70 19.57 6.90
C THR A 20 -4.06 19.91 6.28
N ALA A 21 -4.12 20.76 5.27
CA ALA A 21 -5.35 21.07 4.57
C ALA A 21 -5.98 19.84 3.90
N TYR A 22 -5.16 18.95 3.33
CA TYR A 22 -5.61 17.70 2.75
C TYR A 22 -6.26 16.79 3.79
N MET A 23 -5.61 16.55 4.93
CA MET A 23 -6.11 15.70 6.02
C MET A 23 -7.40 16.27 6.64
N LEU A 24 -7.45 17.59 6.84
CA LEU A 24 -8.67 18.27 7.28
C LEU A 24 -9.80 18.09 6.25
N GLY A 25 -9.48 18.19 4.95
CA GLY A 25 -10.44 17.97 3.86
C GLY A 25 -10.96 16.53 3.79
N VAL A 26 -10.13 15.52 4.06
CA VAL A 26 -10.55 14.12 4.12
C VAL A 26 -11.52 13.92 5.29
N ALA A 27 -11.16 14.37 6.50
CA ALA A 27 -12.01 14.25 7.68
C ALA A 27 -13.34 15.01 7.52
N TRP A 28 -13.33 16.17 6.87
CA TRP A 28 -14.53 16.96 6.59
C TRP A 28 -15.49 16.26 5.62
N ARG A 29 -14.96 15.78 4.51
CA ARG A 29 -15.74 15.06 3.48
C ARG A 29 -16.29 13.72 4.00
N GLY A 30 -15.50 13.00 4.82
CA GLY A 30 -15.91 11.78 5.51
C GLY A 30 -16.90 12.04 6.67
N ARG A 31 -17.25 13.31 6.96
CA ARG A 31 -18.13 13.71 8.11
C ARG A 31 -17.63 13.24 9.48
N HIS A 32 -16.31 13.12 9.64
CA HIS A 32 -15.69 12.71 10.92
C HIS A 32 -15.53 13.90 11.88
N TRP A 33 -16.65 14.54 12.24
CA TRP A 33 -16.69 15.72 13.11
C TRP A 33 -16.09 15.49 14.50
N THR A 34 -16.11 14.24 14.96
CA THR A 34 -15.55 13.83 16.24
C THR A 34 -14.07 14.15 16.38
N VAL A 35 -13.27 14.03 15.29
CA VAL A 35 -11.84 14.37 15.31
C VAL A 35 -11.63 15.84 15.68
N PHE A 36 -12.46 16.74 15.19
CA PHE A 36 -12.35 18.18 15.46
C PHE A 36 -12.88 18.55 16.85
N THR A 37 -14.14 18.18 17.12
CA THR A 37 -14.83 18.61 18.36
C THR A 37 -14.26 17.91 19.59
N VAL A 38 -14.10 16.60 19.54
CA VAL A 38 -13.54 15.83 20.66
C VAL A 38 -12.06 16.11 20.82
N GLY A 39 -11.29 16.25 19.72
CA GLY A 39 -9.86 16.60 19.78
C GLY A 39 -9.61 17.96 20.44
N LEU A 40 -10.41 18.99 20.10
CA LEU A 40 -10.33 20.31 20.73
C LEU A 40 -10.74 20.25 22.21
N SER A 41 -11.84 19.56 22.52
CA SER A 41 -12.31 19.39 23.90
C SER A 41 -11.28 18.66 24.76
N LEU A 42 -10.66 17.60 24.23
CA LEU A 42 -9.60 16.86 24.90
C LEU A 42 -8.39 17.75 25.21
N ALA A 43 -7.98 18.58 24.25
CA ALA A 43 -6.87 19.52 24.43
C ALA A 43 -7.16 20.54 25.55
N LEU A 44 -8.36 21.11 25.56
CA LEU A 44 -8.79 22.05 26.60
C LEU A 44 -8.88 21.41 27.99
N VAL A 45 -9.48 20.21 28.08
CA VAL A 45 -9.61 19.47 29.36
C VAL A 45 -8.22 19.06 29.88
N THR A 46 -7.32 18.60 29.02
CA THR A 46 -5.96 18.22 29.42
C THR A 46 -5.17 19.42 29.93
N ALA A 47 -5.20 20.55 29.23
CA ALA A 47 -4.57 21.79 29.70
C ALA A 47 -5.22 22.28 31.01
N GLY A 48 -6.53 22.26 31.11
CA GLY A 48 -7.28 22.64 32.32
C GLY A 48 -6.93 21.77 33.52
N ARG A 49 -6.80 20.45 33.34
CA ARG A 49 -6.34 19.52 34.39
C ARG A 49 -4.96 19.88 34.90
N THR A 50 -4.00 20.13 34.01
CA THR A 50 -2.65 20.49 34.41
C THR A 50 -2.58 21.83 35.15
N ILE A 51 -3.41 22.80 34.75
CA ILE A 51 -3.57 24.08 35.48
C ILE A 51 -4.16 23.86 36.86
N ALA A 52 -5.22 23.04 36.99
CA ALA A 52 -5.81 22.71 38.28
C ALA A 52 -4.82 22.01 39.21
N GLU A 53 -4.00 21.09 38.68
CA GLU A 53 -2.89 20.46 39.42
C GLU A 53 -1.88 21.49 39.94
N LEU A 54 -1.49 22.46 39.10
CA LEU A 54 -0.56 23.54 39.46
C LEU A 54 -1.13 24.42 40.59
N LEU A 55 -2.41 24.72 40.54
CA LEU A 55 -3.08 25.60 41.52
C LEU A 55 -3.41 24.93 42.85
N PHE A 56 -3.44 23.61 42.92
CA PHE A 56 -3.87 22.84 44.08
C PHE A 56 -3.02 23.13 45.35
N ALA A 57 -1.74 22.90 45.28
CA ALA A 57 -0.85 23.09 46.43
C ALA A 57 -0.73 24.56 46.89
N PRO A 58 -0.61 25.56 46.01
CA PRO A 58 -0.71 26.98 46.37
C PRO A 58 -2.00 27.36 47.03
N ALA A 59 -3.17 26.83 46.58
CA ALA A 59 -4.44 27.12 47.18
C ALA A 59 -4.55 26.57 48.62
N VAL A 60 -4.06 25.36 48.87
CA VAL A 60 -4.02 24.76 50.21
C VAL A 60 -3.10 25.56 51.12
N LEU A 61 -1.91 25.94 50.67
CA LEU A 61 -0.98 26.76 51.48
C LEU A 61 -1.55 28.14 51.80
N ARG A 62 -2.21 28.79 50.89
CA ARG A 62 -2.85 30.08 51.10
C ARG A 62 -3.89 30.06 52.23
N VAL A 63 -4.66 28.97 52.34
CA VAL A 63 -5.64 28.78 53.42
C VAL A 63 -4.94 28.62 54.77
N LEU A 64 -3.79 27.91 54.81
CA LEU A 64 -2.95 27.74 56.02
C LEU A 64 -2.30 29.06 56.43
N GLU A 65 -1.71 29.81 55.51
CA GLU A 65 -1.10 31.14 55.74
C GLU A 65 -2.10 32.16 56.34
N GLN A 66 -3.35 32.07 55.93
CA GLN A 66 -4.41 32.95 56.40
C GLN A 66 -5.04 32.51 57.75
N GLY A 67 -4.55 31.41 58.36
CA GLY A 67 -5.03 30.91 59.65
C GLY A 67 -6.54 30.52 59.66
N MET A 68 -7.06 30.09 58.50
CA MET A 68 -8.50 29.77 58.38
C MET A 68 -8.85 28.48 59.11
N ALA A 69 -10.16 28.36 59.48
CA ALA A 69 -10.70 27.19 60.17
C ALA A 69 -10.49 25.88 59.36
N LEU A 70 -10.27 24.76 60.09
CA LEU A 70 -10.08 23.43 59.52
C LEU A 70 -11.13 23.02 58.47
N GLY A 71 -12.39 23.43 58.68
CA GLY A 71 -13.47 23.15 57.74
C GLY A 71 -13.26 23.76 56.37
N ARG A 72 -12.68 24.97 56.26
CA ARG A 72 -12.32 25.59 54.97
C ARG A 72 -11.15 24.87 54.27
N LEU A 73 -10.16 24.44 55.06
CA LEU A 73 -9.04 23.65 54.52
C LEU A 73 -9.53 22.34 53.90
N LEU A 74 -10.37 21.60 54.61
CA LEU A 74 -10.98 20.37 54.12
C LEU A 74 -11.87 20.60 52.88
N ALA A 75 -12.62 21.71 52.86
CA ALA A 75 -13.46 22.09 51.72
C ALA A 75 -12.60 22.39 50.46
N VAL A 76 -11.46 23.10 50.60
CA VAL A 76 -10.54 23.37 49.47
C VAL A 76 -9.91 22.10 48.98
N ILE A 77 -9.38 21.24 49.86
CA ILE A 77 -8.80 19.95 49.50
C ILE A 77 -9.85 19.06 48.80
N GLY A 78 -11.03 18.92 49.39
CA GLY A 78 -12.13 18.12 48.83
C GLY A 78 -12.59 18.64 47.48
N GLY A 79 -12.76 19.96 47.32
CA GLY A 79 -13.17 20.61 46.09
C GLY A 79 -12.18 20.42 44.95
N PHE A 80 -10.87 20.65 45.18
CA PHE A 80 -9.84 20.40 44.20
C PHE A 80 -9.69 18.92 43.86
N SER A 81 -9.76 18.03 44.84
CA SER A 81 -9.68 16.59 44.61
C SER A 81 -10.85 16.11 43.72
N MET A 82 -12.08 16.58 44.01
CA MET A 82 -13.24 16.25 43.18
C MET A 82 -13.11 16.82 41.76
N LEU A 83 -12.63 18.06 41.62
CA LEU A 83 -12.36 18.67 40.31
C LEU A 83 -11.34 17.87 39.50
N LEU A 84 -10.23 17.48 40.11
CA LEU A 84 -9.17 16.70 39.46
C LEU A 84 -9.68 15.32 39.04
N VAL A 85 -10.46 14.64 39.88
CA VAL A 85 -11.08 13.36 39.53
C VAL A 85 -12.04 13.53 38.35
N ALA A 86 -12.89 14.57 38.39
CA ALA A 86 -13.82 14.85 37.28
C ALA A 86 -13.11 15.17 35.98
N LEU A 87 -12.05 16.00 36.03
CA LEU A 87 -11.26 16.33 34.84
C LEU A 87 -10.50 15.11 34.30
N THR A 88 -9.97 14.25 35.18
CA THR A 88 -9.28 13.01 34.78
C THR A 88 -10.25 12.03 34.11
N PHE A 89 -11.44 11.86 34.70
CA PHE A 89 -12.49 11.04 34.10
C PHE A 89 -12.92 11.57 32.73
N LEU A 90 -13.17 12.88 32.63
CA LEU A 90 -13.54 13.51 31.36
C LEU A 90 -12.44 13.40 30.30
N GLN A 91 -11.18 13.59 30.72
CA GLN A 91 -10.04 13.40 29.83
C GLN A 91 -9.94 11.96 29.28
N SER A 92 -10.09 10.95 30.15
CA SER A 92 -10.08 9.55 29.73
C SER A 92 -11.23 9.24 28.77
N TYR A 93 -12.45 9.70 29.10
CA TYR A 93 -13.62 9.53 28.26
C TYR A 93 -13.43 10.17 26.85
N LEU A 94 -12.97 11.42 26.81
CA LEU A 94 -12.70 12.11 25.54
C LEU A 94 -11.55 11.46 24.75
N SER A 95 -10.55 10.90 25.43
CA SER A 95 -9.45 10.18 24.79
C SER A 95 -9.94 8.95 24.03
N GLU A 96 -10.84 8.16 24.64
CA GLU A 96 -11.45 6.99 24.00
C GLU A 96 -12.33 7.39 22.81
N LEU A 97 -13.16 8.44 22.97
CA LEU A 97 -13.96 8.95 21.85
C LEU A 97 -13.10 9.46 20.68
N ASN A 98 -11.97 10.12 20.98
CA ASN A 98 -11.07 10.63 19.97
C ASN A 98 -10.37 9.50 19.18
N LEU A 99 -10.17 8.33 19.82
CA LEU A 99 -9.63 7.15 19.15
C LEU A 99 -10.47 6.75 17.95
N PHE A 100 -11.79 6.66 18.11
CA PHE A 100 -12.70 6.31 17.01
C PHE A 100 -12.66 7.32 15.87
N GLY A 101 -12.61 8.63 16.18
CA GLY A 101 -12.56 9.68 15.17
C GLY A 101 -11.34 9.56 14.25
N LYS A 102 -10.14 9.45 14.82
CA LYS A 102 -8.89 9.35 14.06
C LYS A 102 -8.76 8.02 13.31
N MET A 103 -9.29 6.93 13.88
CA MET A 103 -9.32 5.62 13.23
C MET A 103 -10.20 5.63 11.97
N ASN A 104 -11.37 6.27 12.03
CA ASN A 104 -12.26 6.37 10.87
C ASN A 104 -11.61 7.13 9.71
N VAL A 105 -10.91 8.25 9.97
CA VAL A 105 -10.16 8.97 8.92
C VAL A 105 -9.07 8.08 8.31
N ARG A 106 -8.39 7.26 9.13
CA ARG A 106 -7.41 6.30 8.63
C ARG A 106 -8.05 5.25 7.73
N VAL A 107 -9.21 4.71 8.12
CA VAL A 107 -9.97 3.72 7.33
C VAL A 107 -10.36 4.31 5.97
N ASP A 108 -10.81 5.56 5.91
CA ASP A 108 -11.12 6.22 4.63
C ASP A 108 -9.89 6.30 3.71
N ILE A 109 -8.72 6.63 4.26
CA ILE A 109 -7.47 6.68 3.47
C ILE A 109 -7.05 5.28 3.00
N LEU A 110 -7.24 4.25 3.84
CA LEU A 110 -6.98 2.87 3.46
C LEU A 110 -7.93 2.41 2.35
N ASP A 111 -9.22 2.74 2.43
CA ASP A 111 -10.20 2.44 1.38
C ASP A 111 -9.84 3.14 0.06
N LEU A 112 -9.51 4.43 0.10
CA LEU A 112 -9.03 5.16 -1.08
C LEU A 112 -7.79 4.50 -1.69
N SER A 113 -6.85 4.06 -0.84
CA SER A 113 -5.61 3.39 -1.28
C SER A 113 -5.90 2.02 -1.89
N ALA A 114 -6.81 1.25 -1.32
CA ALA A 114 -7.25 -0.04 -1.84
C ALA A 114 -7.95 0.11 -3.20
N ARG A 115 -8.86 1.08 -3.32
CA ARG A 115 -9.54 1.41 -4.59
C ARG A 115 -8.56 1.86 -5.67
N LYS A 116 -7.57 2.68 -5.31
CA LYS A 116 -6.52 3.11 -6.25
C LYS A 116 -5.72 1.93 -6.76
N ARG A 117 -5.31 0.99 -5.89
CA ARG A 117 -4.60 -0.24 -6.31
C ARG A 117 -5.43 -1.14 -7.20
N ALA A 118 -6.68 -1.39 -6.80
CA ALA A 118 -7.58 -2.26 -7.55
C ALA A 118 -8.03 -1.66 -8.90
N GLY A 119 -8.09 -0.33 -8.99
CA GLY A 119 -8.63 0.37 -10.16
C GLY A 119 -7.60 0.99 -11.09
N THR A 120 -6.31 0.94 -10.76
CA THR A 120 -5.25 1.59 -11.55
C THR A 120 -5.02 0.92 -12.90
N SER A 121 -4.49 1.67 -13.84
CA SER A 121 -4.08 1.18 -15.16
C SER A 121 -2.98 0.12 -15.04
N TYR A 122 -3.05 -0.93 -15.85
CA TYR A 122 -2.08 -2.03 -15.80
C TYR A 122 -0.60 -1.60 -15.95
N PRO A 123 -0.23 -0.60 -16.79
CA PRO A 123 1.15 -0.11 -16.84
C PRO A 123 1.69 0.42 -15.52
N ASN A 124 0.83 0.97 -14.64
CA ASN A 124 1.26 1.44 -13.33
C ASN A 124 1.73 0.28 -12.44
N LEU A 125 1.15 -0.93 -12.59
CA LEU A 125 1.59 -2.13 -11.87
C LEU A 125 2.96 -2.64 -12.33
N LEU A 126 3.44 -2.19 -13.48
CA LEU A 126 4.79 -2.46 -14.00
C LEU A 126 5.78 -1.36 -13.62
N ASP A 127 5.30 -0.21 -13.15
CA ASP A 127 6.14 0.92 -12.78
C ASP A 127 6.66 0.78 -11.34
N LYS A 128 7.98 0.66 -11.23
CA LYS A 128 8.66 0.59 -9.91
C LYS A 128 8.34 1.76 -9.00
N ARG A 129 8.16 2.97 -9.56
CA ARG A 129 7.82 4.16 -8.78
C ARG A 129 6.43 4.05 -8.15
N PHE A 130 5.45 3.58 -8.92
CA PHE A 130 4.11 3.32 -8.41
C PHE A 130 4.11 2.27 -7.28
N LEU A 131 4.81 1.15 -7.49
CA LEU A 131 4.93 0.09 -6.50
C LEU A 131 5.64 0.57 -5.22
N ASP A 132 6.70 1.37 -5.35
CA ASP A 132 7.41 1.96 -4.20
C ASP A 132 6.51 2.95 -3.43
N LEU A 133 5.71 3.78 -4.13
CA LEU A 133 4.76 4.70 -3.51
C LEU A 133 3.63 3.93 -2.82
N SER A 134 3.08 2.90 -3.45
CA SER A 134 2.06 2.02 -2.87
C SER A 134 2.54 1.39 -1.56
N ALA A 135 3.74 0.81 -1.55
CA ALA A 135 4.32 0.20 -0.36
C ALA A 135 4.58 1.21 0.78
N LYS A 136 4.95 2.46 0.44
CA LYS A 136 5.11 3.54 1.43
C LYS A 136 3.77 4.02 1.96
N ALA A 137 2.75 4.14 1.09
CA ALA A 137 1.40 4.50 1.49
C ALA A 137 0.79 3.49 2.47
N ASP A 138 1.02 2.19 2.23
CA ASP A 138 0.61 1.15 3.16
C ASP A 138 1.25 1.32 4.54
N ARG A 139 2.58 1.49 4.59
CA ARG A 139 3.28 1.68 5.87
C ARG A 139 2.82 2.91 6.64
N ALA A 140 2.41 3.97 5.95
CA ALA A 140 1.93 5.20 6.59
C ALA A 140 0.55 5.06 7.24
N GLY A 141 -0.24 4.03 6.88
CA GLY A 141 -1.63 3.90 7.31
C GLY A 141 -2.07 2.52 7.81
N CYS A 142 -1.29 1.44 7.61
CA CYS A 142 -1.76 0.06 7.83
C CYS A 142 -1.94 -0.32 9.30
N THR A 143 -1.22 0.32 10.23
CA THR A 143 -1.32 0.01 11.68
C THR A 143 -1.70 1.24 12.50
N ASN A 144 -2.11 1.00 13.76
CA ASN A 144 -2.36 2.04 14.75
C ASN A 144 -1.07 2.82 15.03
N ASN A 145 -1.20 4.11 15.31
CA ASN A 145 -0.11 5.03 15.60
C ASN A 145 0.87 5.32 14.44
N GLU A 146 0.59 4.82 13.22
CA GLU A 146 1.32 5.23 12.03
C GLU A 146 0.96 6.66 11.61
N SER A 147 1.70 7.22 10.66
CA SER A 147 1.71 8.65 10.34
C SER A 147 0.32 9.24 10.07
N VAL A 148 -0.59 8.49 9.45
CA VAL A 148 -1.98 8.96 9.14
C VAL A 148 -2.80 9.16 10.41
N GLU A 149 -2.72 8.26 11.38
CA GLU A 149 -3.43 8.37 12.66
C GLU A 149 -2.68 9.28 13.63
N ALA A 150 -1.36 9.14 13.70
CA ALA A 150 -0.50 9.91 14.58
C ALA A 150 -0.50 11.43 14.26
N PHE A 151 -0.83 11.82 13.03
CA PHE A 151 -1.05 13.20 12.64
C PHE A 151 -2.08 13.92 13.54
N TRP A 152 -3.20 13.28 13.80
CA TRP A 152 -4.28 13.84 14.65
C TRP A 152 -3.86 13.92 16.12
N VAL A 153 -3.07 12.94 16.58
CA VAL A 153 -2.50 12.96 17.93
C VAL A 153 -1.56 14.16 18.08
N SER A 154 -0.64 14.34 17.12
CA SER A 154 0.33 15.44 17.15
C SER A 154 -0.35 16.81 17.10
N TRP A 155 -1.40 16.99 16.31
CA TRP A 155 -2.20 18.23 16.31
C TRP A 155 -2.90 18.47 17.64
N GLY A 156 -3.53 17.43 18.23
CA GLY A 156 -4.17 17.55 19.54
C GLY A 156 -3.16 17.93 20.65
N GLU A 157 -1.97 17.32 20.62
CA GLU A 157 -0.90 17.63 21.56
C GLU A 157 -0.34 19.07 21.35
N ILE A 158 -0.22 19.55 20.10
CA ILE A 158 0.17 20.94 19.81
C ILE A 158 -0.88 21.91 20.40
N LEU A 159 -2.17 21.67 20.19
CA LEU A 159 -3.24 22.47 20.76
C LEU A 159 -3.20 22.48 22.29
N THR A 160 -3.03 21.31 22.90
CA THR A 160 -2.87 21.17 24.36
C THR A 160 -1.70 22.02 24.88
N ASN A 161 -0.55 21.91 24.23
CA ASN A 161 0.64 22.68 24.61
C ASN A 161 0.45 24.18 24.40
N LEU A 162 -0.26 24.61 23.33
CA LEU A 162 -0.58 26.02 23.10
C LEU A 162 -1.50 26.59 24.18
N PHE A 163 -2.54 25.85 24.58
CA PHE A 163 -3.43 26.28 25.67
C PHE A 163 -2.68 26.35 27.02
N GLY A 164 -1.86 25.32 27.32
CA GLY A 164 -1.01 25.33 28.51
C GLY A 164 0.00 26.49 28.51
N PHE A 165 0.68 26.70 27.37
CA PHE A 165 1.61 27.82 27.19
C PHE A 165 0.92 29.17 27.45
N GLY A 166 -0.24 29.42 26.85
CA GLY A 166 -0.99 30.66 27.04
C GLY A 166 -1.40 30.90 28.49
N ALA A 167 -1.90 29.86 29.16
CA ALA A 167 -2.31 29.95 30.57
C ALA A 167 -1.13 30.21 31.53
N TYR A 168 0.00 29.49 31.33
CA TYR A 168 1.19 29.71 32.15
C TYR A 168 1.86 31.06 31.87
N LEU A 169 1.82 31.55 30.62
CA LEU A 169 2.29 32.90 30.27
C LEU A 169 1.50 33.97 31.01
N LEU A 170 0.18 33.82 31.08
CA LEU A 170 -0.69 34.73 31.86
C LEU A 170 -0.35 34.69 33.35
N LEU A 171 -0.11 33.51 33.93
CA LEU A 171 0.30 33.38 35.34
C LEU A 171 1.66 34.04 35.62
N LEU A 172 2.63 33.87 34.73
CA LEU A 172 3.97 34.43 34.89
C LEU A 172 4.08 35.92 34.53
N SER A 173 3.15 36.47 33.74
CA SER A 173 3.17 37.88 33.31
C SER A 173 3.05 38.88 34.48
N GLY A 174 2.49 38.42 35.62
CA GLY A 174 2.41 39.21 36.84
C GLY A 174 3.70 39.32 37.66
N LEU A 175 4.75 38.55 37.31
CA LEU A 175 6.01 38.55 38.04
C LEU A 175 7.08 39.47 37.44
N ASN A 176 7.82 38.95 36.50
CA ASN A 176 8.92 39.68 35.83
C ASN A 176 9.15 39.15 34.43
N ALA A 177 9.16 40.02 33.45
CA ALA A 177 9.42 39.69 32.06
C ALA A 177 10.76 38.96 31.82
N TRP A 178 11.77 39.22 32.66
CA TRP A 178 13.08 38.53 32.59
C TRP A 178 13.00 37.04 32.86
N LEU A 179 12.16 36.60 33.79
CA LEU A 179 12.01 35.19 34.09
C LEU A 179 11.36 34.46 32.90
N CYS A 180 10.34 35.04 32.31
CA CYS A 180 9.70 34.50 31.10
C CYS A 180 10.70 34.41 29.95
N LEU A 181 11.50 35.47 29.74
CA LEU A 181 12.51 35.52 28.68
C LEU A 181 13.60 34.45 28.89
N LEU A 182 14.11 34.28 30.14
CA LEU A 182 15.07 33.23 30.48
C LEU A 182 14.54 31.83 30.18
N VAL A 183 13.29 31.56 30.59
CA VAL A 183 12.66 30.24 30.38
C VAL A 183 12.45 29.99 28.89
N CYS A 184 11.99 30.99 28.12
CA CYS A 184 11.87 30.87 26.68
C CYS A 184 13.23 30.64 26.01
N ALA A 185 14.25 31.44 26.35
CA ALA A 185 15.59 31.33 25.77
C ALA A 185 16.21 29.95 26.02
N THR A 186 16.19 29.48 27.29
CA THR A 186 16.72 28.15 27.63
C THR A 186 15.97 27.02 26.96
N SER A 187 14.65 27.12 26.81
CA SER A 187 13.84 26.11 26.10
C SER A 187 14.13 26.07 24.60
N VAL A 188 14.32 27.23 23.96
CA VAL A 188 14.71 27.32 22.54
C VAL A 188 16.12 26.74 22.33
N VAL A 189 17.07 27.06 23.22
CA VAL A 189 18.45 26.51 23.14
C VAL A 189 18.43 24.99 23.32
N SER A 190 17.67 24.46 24.29
CA SER A 190 17.49 23.03 24.49
C SER A 190 16.91 22.36 23.22
N TYR A 191 15.87 22.94 22.64
CA TYR A 191 15.29 22.46 21.38
C TYR A 191 16.31 22.45 20.24
N LEU A 192 17.06 23.54 20.04
CA LEU A 192 18.05 23.63 18.95
C LEU A 192 19.17 22.59 19.12
N ALA A 193 19.63 22.37 20.36
CA ALA A 193 20.60 21.34 20.68
C ALA A 193 20.05 19.93 20.38
N SER A 194 18.88 19.62 20.91
CA SER A 194 18.19 18.34 20.68
C SER A 194 17.88 18.11 19.18
N ARG A 195 17.48 19.14 18.46
CA ARG A 195 17.22 19.09 17.01
C ARG A 195 18.48 18.68 16.24
N ARG A 196 19.64 19.31 16.53
CA ARG A 196 20.91 18.97 15.85
C ARG A 196 21.31 17.52 16.06
N ILE A 197 21.06 16.98 17.25
CA ILE A 197 21.38 15.60 17.59
C ILE A 197 20.36 14.65 16.98
N ASN A 198 19.06 14.97 17.01
CA ASN A 198 18.00 14.19 16.37
C ASN A 198 18.13 14.14 14.84
N GLU A 199 18.75 15.16 14.20
CA GLU A 199 19.14 15.13 12.79
C GLU A 199 20.13 14.00 12.46
N TRP A 200 20.85 13.45 13.47
CA TRP A 200 21.71 12.30 13.26
C TRP A 200 20.91 11.09 12.74
N GLY A 201 19.80 10.74 13.37
CA GLY A 201 18.92 9.68 12.92
C GLY A 201 18.39 9.91 11.50
N TYR A 202 18.05 11.16 11.17
CA TYR A 202 17.61 11.52 9.82
C TYR A 202 18.71 11.36 8.76
N ARG A 203 19.94 11.74 9.08
CA ARG A 203 21.09 11.59 8.16
C ARG A 203 21.45 10.13 7.87
N HIS A 204 21.21 9.21 8.84
CA HIS A 204 21.53 7.79 8.72
C HIS A 204 20.29 6.93 8.41
N ARG A 205 19.16 7.55 8.06
CA ARG A 205 17.90 6.82 7.77
C ARG A 205 18.02 5.81 6.62
N GLU A 206 18.85 6.10 5.61
CA GLU A 206 19.06 5.17 4.49
C GLU A 206 19.87 3.94 4.94
N GLU A 207 20.84 4.12 5.87
CA GLU A 207 21.59 3.03 6.47
C GLU A 207 20.64 2.13 7.28
N GLU A 208 19.82 2.72 8.15
CA GLU A 208 18.80 2.00 8.94
C GLU A 208 17.83 1.24 8.02
N ALA A 209 17.29 1.90 7.00
CA ALA A 209 16.38 1.28 6.03
C ALA A 209 17.01 0.09 5.30
N GLY A 210 18.33 0.16 5.05
CA GLY A 210 19.09 -0.94 4.46
C GLY A 210 19.10 -2.19 5.34
N TYR A 211 19.35 -2.03 6.64
CA TYR A 211 19.32 -3.15 7.60
C TYR A 211 17.92 -3.72 7.75
N VAL A 212 16.92 -2.87 7.95
CA VAL A 212 15.51 -3.30 8.08
C VAL A 212 15.03 -4.05 6.84
N LYS A 213 15.39 -3.58 5.64
CA LYS A 213 15.04 -4.25 4.38
C LYS A 213 15.68 -5.64 4.26
N ARG A 214 16.96 -5.79 4.68
CA ARG A 214 17.65 -7.09 4.66
C ARG A 214 17.02 -8.06 5.66
N LEU A 215 16.74 -7.61 6.89
CA LEU A 215 16.07 -8.44 7.90
C LEU A 215 14.69 -8.87 7.46
N ALA A 216 13.87 -7.97 6.90
CA ALA A 216 12.56 -8.29 6.36
C ALA A 216 12.63 -9.31 5.20
N TYR A 217 13.66 -9.23 4.36
CA TYR A 217 13.89 -10.20 3.29
C TYR A 217 14.21 -11.59 3.86
N VAL A 218 15.14 -11.67 4.83
CA VAL A 218 15.50 -12.94 5.48
C VAL A 218 14.29 -13.55 6.18
N GLN A 219 13.50 -12.73 6.88
CA GLN A 219 12.26 -13.17 7.51
C GLN A 219 11.26 -13.72 6.49
N LYS A 220 11.10 -13.02 5.35
CA LYS A 220 10.25 -13.51 4.26
C LYS A 220 10.72 -14.87 3.75
N VAL A 221 12.00 -15.04 3.47
CA VAL A 221 12.58 -16.32 3.02
C VAL A 221 12.32 -17.44 4.04
N ALA A 222 12.44 -17.14 5.34
CA ALA A 222 12.23 -18.13 6.40
C ALA A 222 10.75 -18.54 6.58
N THR A 223 9.80 -17.64 6.30
CA THR A 223 8.36 -17.85 6.58
C THR A 223 7.53 -18.21 5.35
N ASP A 224 7.95 -17.84 4.16
CA ASP A 224 7.20 -18.06 2.93
C ASP A 224 7.29 -19.53 2.49
N ARG A 225 6.13 -20.15 2.31
CA ARG A 225 5.97 -21.56 1.87
C ARG A 225 6.74 -21.86 0.57
N GLN A 226 6.91 -20.87 -0.30
CA GLN A 226 7.61 -21.04 -1.57
C GLN A 226 9.05 -21.50 -1.39
N TYR A 227 9.77 -20.92 -0.40
CA TYR A 227 11.16 -21.28 -0.09
C TYR A 227 11.30 -22.52 0.80
N GLY A 228 10.20 -23.00 1.37
CA GLY A 228 10.22 -24.08 2.35
C GLY A 228 10.82 -25.38 1.86
N LYS A 229 10.65 -25.71 0.56
CA LYS A 229 11.23 -26.90 -0.09
C LYS A 229 12.74 -26.75 -0.27
N ASP A 230 13.16 -25.60 -0.77
CA ASP A 230 14.56 -25.32 -1.10
C ASP A 230 15.43 -25.25 0.17
N ILE A 231 14.91 -24.62 1.24
CA ILE A 231 15.59 -24.58 2.54
C ILE A 231 15.88 -26.00 3.06
N ARG A 232 14.96 -26.94 2.87
CA ARG A 232 15.11 -28.33 3.35
C ARG A 232 16.00 -29.17 2.48
N ILE A 233 15.80 -29.15 1.15
CA ILE A 233 16.55 -29.97 0.19
C ILE A 233 18.00 -29.54 0.12
N PHE A 234 18.26 -28.23 0.10
CA PHE A 234 19.62 -27.69 -0.03
C PHE A 234 20.29 -27.39 1.31
N GLY A 235 19.63 -27.71 2.47
CA GLY A 235 20.20 -27.48 3.80
C GLY A 235 20.48 -26.01 4.11
N LEU A 236 19.69 -25.06 3.57
CA LEU A 236 19.96 -23.63 3.63
C LEU A 236 19.72 -23.00 5.03
N ARG A 237 19.32 -23.79 6.03
CA ARG A 237 18.98 -23.30 7.37
C ARG A 237 20.13 -22.50 7.99
N GLU A 238 21.32 -23.09 8.05
CA GLU A 238 22.48 -22.45 8.67
C GLU A 238 22.86 -21.17 7.95
N TRP A 239 22.78 -21.14 6.62
CA TRP A 239 23.04 -19.94 5.83
C TRP A 239 22.04 -18.82 6.10
N VAL A 240 20.74 -19.14 6.23
CA VAL A 240 19.68 -18.16 6.57
C VAL A 240 19.88 -17.61 7.99
N GLU A 241 20.23 -18.47 8.95
CA GLU A 241 20.54 -18.09 10.33
C GLU A 241 21.79 -17.19 10.38
N GLU A 242 22.86 -17.52 9.67
CA GLU A 242 24.09 -16.70 9.59
C GLU A 242 23.79 -15.32 8.98
N LEU A 243 22.99 -15.27 7.91
CA LEU A 243 22.59 -14.02 7.26
C LEU A 243 21.77 -13.14 8.21
N TRP A 244 20.87 -13.73 8.99
CA TRP A 244 20.10 -13.05 10.02
C TRP A 244 21.02 -12.49 11.11
N GLU A 245 21.85 -13.33 11.72
CA GLU A 245 22.72 -12.94 12.82
C GLU A 245 23.75 -11.88 12.42
N SER A 246 24.38 -12.03 11.25
CA SER A 246 25.34 -11.03 10.74
C SER A 246 24.67 -9.68 10.51
N THR A 247 23.49 -9.67 9.90
CA THR A 247 22.74 -8.43 9.67
C THR A 247 22.27 -7.81 10.99
N MET A 248 21.80 -8.64 11.94
CA MET A 248 21.34 -8.18 13.25
C MET A 248 22.50 -7.58 14.08
N ARG A 249 23.70 -8.18 14.03
CA ARG A 249 24.90 -7.59 14.69
C ARG A 249 25.23 -6.21 14.15
N LEU A 250 25.17 -6.01 12.83
CA LEU A 250 25.39 -4.70 12.22
C LEU A 250 24.30 -3.69 12.62
N TYR A 251 23.05 -4.13 12.64
CA TYR A 251 21.92 -3.29 13.04
C TYR A 251 22.00 -2.91 14.53
N HIS A 252 22.38 -3.83 15.42
CA HIS A 252 22.65 -3.52 16.84
C HIS A 252 23.75 -2.49 16.99
N GLY A 253 24.85 -2.61 16.25
CA GLY A 253 25.92 -1.62 16.23
C GLY A 253 25.44 -0.23 15.80
N PHE A 254 24.54 -0.18 14.81
CA PHE A 254 23.88 1.05 14.40
C PHE A 254 23.00 1.63 15.50
N LEU A 255 22.15 0.80 16.14
CA LEU A 255 21.27 1.22 17.24
C LEU A 255 22.08 1.79 18.41
N LEU A 256 23.16 1.16 18.81
CA LEU A 256 24.04 1.67 19.87
C LEU A 256 24.61 3.06 19.54
N ARG A 257 25.08 3.28 18.32
CA ARG A 257 25.55 4.61 17.88
C ARG A 257 24.42 5.65 17.93
N ARG A 258 23.22 5.28 17.53
CA ARG A 258 22.03 6.15 17.56
C ARG A 258 21.66 6.52 19.00
N GLU A 259 21.53 5.52 19.89
CA GLU A 259 21.15 5.74 21.29
C GLU A 259 22.22 6.55 22.04
N THR A 260 23.50 6.35 21.75
CA THR A 260 24.58 7.16 22.32
C THR A 260 24.48 8.62 21.88
N ALA A 261 24.12 8.89 20.61
CA ALA A 261 23.90 10.26 20.16
C ALA A 261 22.70 10.91 20.89
N TYR A 262 21.61 10.17 21.10
CA TYR A 262 20.43 10.68 21.82
C TYR A 262 20.71 10.88 23.33
N LEU A 263 21.54 10.06 23.93
CA LEU A 263 21.93 10.23 25.32
C LEU A 263 22.57 11.61 25.55
N TRP A 264 23.43 12.07 24.64
CA TRP A 264 24.04 13.40 24.74
C TRP A 264 23.03 14.53 24.63
N ALA A 265 21.94 14.35 23.85
CA ALA A 265 20.83 15.31 23.81
C ALA A 265 20.19 15.44 25.20
N ASN A 266 19.91 14.30 25.84
CA ASN A 266 19.29 14.27 27.17
C ASN A 266 20.22 14.89 28.25
N VAL A 267 21.52 14.68 28.16
CA VAL A 267 22.51 15.30 29.09
C VAL A 267 22.51 16.83 28.95
N ILE A 268 22.48 17.35 27.71
CA ILE A 268 22.41 18.79 27.46
C ILE A 268 21.12 19.37 28.02
N ASP A 269 19.98 18.69 27.77
CA ASP A 269 18.68 19.14 28.26
C ASP A 269 18.63 19.17 29.80
N LEU A 270 19.19 18.16 30.46
CA LEU A 270 19.30 18.11 31.93
C LEU A 270 20.17 19.26 32.48
N ALA A 271 21.30 19.58 31.83
CA ALA A 271 22.14 20.70 32.23
C ALA A 271 21.40 22.05 32.08
N LEU A 272 20.69 22.25 30.97
CA LEU A 272 19.87 23.45 30.74
C LEU A 272 18.70 23.56 31.74
N LEU A 273 18.09 22.42 32.09
CA LEU A 273 17.05 22.32 33.13
C LEU A 273 17.59 22.78 34.49
N LEU A 274 18.78 22.33 34.89
CA LEU A 274 19.43 22.75 36.14
C LEU A 274 19.70 24.25 36.17
N VAL A 275 20.25 24.82 35.09
CA VAL A 275 20.49 26.27 34.96
C VAL A 275 19.21 27.05 35.10
N ARG A 276 18.16 26.64 34.35
CA ARG A 276 16.85 27.30 34.38
C ARG A 276 16.19 27.27 35.74
N ASN A 277 16.09 26.07 36.34
CA ASN A 277 15.45 25.91 37.64
C ASN A 277 16.27 26.60 38.74
N GLY A 278 17.62 26.52 38.70
CA GLY A 278 18.50 27.20 39.61
C GLY A 278 18.31 28.72 39.58
N ALA A 279 18.27 29.32 38.38
CA ALA A 279 18.00 30.75 38.20
C ALA A 279 16.60 31.15 38.70
N ALA A 280 15.57 30.33 38.40
CA ALA A 280 14.20 30.57 38.86
C ALA A 280 14.14 30.51 40.42
N TYR A 281 14.76 29.50 41.03
CA TYR A 281 14.84 29.38 42.48
C TYR A 281 15.55 30.57 43.11
N ALA A 282 16.74 30.91 42.62
CA ALA A 282 17.53 32.02 43.17
C ALA A 282 16.74 33.34 43.11
N TYR A 283 16.07 33.61 42.01
CA TYR A 283 15.24 34.80 41.84
C TYR A 283 14.00 34.79 42.76
N LEU A 284 13.30 33.70 42.89
CA LEU A 284 12.10 33.58 43.74
C LEU A 284 12.46 33.62 45.25
N ILE A 285 13.61 33.04 45.65
CA ILE A 285 14.12 33.13 47.03
C ILE A 285 14.46 34.57 47.35
N TRP A 286 15.17 35.27 46.44
CA TRP A 286 15.49 36.69 46.61
C TRP A 286 14.20 37.51 46.79
N LEU A 287 13.19 37.27 45.95
CA LEU A 287 11.88 37.95 46.02
C LEU A 287 11.14 37.68 47.34
N THR A 288 11.27 36.46 47.88
CA THR A 288 10.67 36.05 49.15
C THR A 288 11.34 36.75 50.32
N LEU A 289 12.68 36.84 50.33
CA LEU A 289 13.44 37.44 51.40
C LEU A 289 13.39 38.96 51.40
N GLU A 290 13.45 39.61 50.24
CA GLU A 290 13.52 41.07 50.11
C GLU A 290 12.14 41.72 50.00
N GLN A 291 11.18 41.07 49.34
CA GLN A 291 9.86 41.65 49.08
C GLN A 291 8.72 40.96 49.84
N GLY A 292 9.00 39.96 50.67
CA GLY A 292 8.01 39.28 51.49
C GLY A 292 6.98 38.47 50.69
N LEU A 293 7.41 37.84 49.59
CA LEU A 293 6.50 37.01 48.77
C LEU A 293 5.94 35.84 49.62
N PRO A 294 4.62 35.64 49.69
CA PRO A 294 4.01 34.50 50.40
C PRO A 294 4.51 33.15 49.84
N VAL A 295 4.65 32.14 50.73
CA VAL A 295 5.10 30.80 50.31
C VAL A 295 4.15 30.15 49.28
N SER A 296 2.87 30.41 49.43
CA SER A 296 1.85 29.98 48.48
C SER A 296 2.09 30.52 47.03
N GLN A 297 2.49 31.81 46.93
CA GLN A 297 2.84 32.43 45.64
C GLN A 297 4.21 31.95 45.14
N PHE A 298 5.16 31.77 46.05
CA PHE A 298 6.46 31.18 45.68
C PHE A 298 6.29 29.81 44.99
N LEU A 299 5.44 28.94 45.58
CA LEU A 299 5.20 27.61 45.04
C LEU A 299 4.49 27.66 43.69
N LEU A 300 3.50 28.58 43.57
CA LEU A 300 2.81 28.79 42.30
C LEU A 300 3.74 29.22 41.17
N TYR A 301 4.56 30.23 41.41
CA TYR A 301 5.44 30.78 40.39
C TYR A 301 6.61 29.84 40.06
N PHE A 302 7.09 29.09 41.03
CA PHE A 302 8.10 28.06 40.80
C PHE A 302 7.54 26.92 39.92
N GLY A 303 6.37 26.40 40.25
CA GLY A 303 5.69 25.37 39.47
C GLY A 303 5.34 25.88 38.05
N ALA A 304 4.92 27.14 37.95
CA ALA A 304 4.64 27.76 36.66
C ALA A 304 5.92 27.92 35.79
N ALA A 305 7.04 28.39 36.37
CA ALA A 305 8.32 28.54 35.67
C ALA A 305 8.86 27.19 35.15
N THR A 306 8.75 26.15 35.99
CA THR A 306 9.19 24.79 35.62
C THR A 306 8.28 24.20 34.51
N GLY A 307 6.96 24.28 34.67
CA GLY A 307 5.97 23.76 33.72
C GLY A 307 5.94 24.52 32.39
N PHE A 308 6.20 25.83 32.40
CA PHE A 308 6.21 26.66 31.19
C PHE A 308 7.20 26.11 30.13
N ALA A 309 8.36 25.70 30.56
CA ALA A 309 9.37 25.13 29.68
C ALA A 309 8.91 23.82 29.01
N GLN A 310 8.15 23.00 29.74
CA GLN A 310 7.59 21.75 29.16
C GLN A 310 6.61 22.07 28.02
N TRP A 311 5.78 23.11 28.17
CA TRP A 311 4.87 23.54 27.13
C TRP A 311 5.59 24.03 25.88
N VAL A 312 6.64 24.84 26.05
CA VAL A 312 7.48 25.34 24.92
C VAL A 312 8.17 24.18 24.21
N SER A 313 8.86 23.33 24.96
CA SER A 313 9.55 22.14 24.40
C SER A 313 8.55 21.20 23.75
N GLY A 314 7.38 20.99 24.36
CA GLY A 314 6.30 20.18 23.80
C GLY A 314 5.80 20.71 22.45
N ILE A 315 5.55 22.01 22.31
CA ILE A 315 5.16 22.59 21.01
C ILE A 315 6.20 22.26 19.93
N LEU A 316 7.47 22.53 20.22
CA LEU A 316 8.55 22.38 19.25
C LEU A 316 8.78 20.91 18.86
N GLU A 317 8.73 19.98 19.83
CA GLU A 317 8.86 18.54 19.59
C GLU A 317 7.70 18.00 18.74
N LYS A 318 6.46 18.37 19.11
CA LYS A 318 5.29 17.89 18.39
C LYS A 318 5.19 18.47 16.98
N PHE A 319 5.66 19.71 16.77
CA PHE A 319 5.80 20.27 15.42
C PHE A 319 6.84 19.51 14.59
N ALA A 320 7.97 19.13 15.15
CA ALA A 320 8.97 18.30 14.46
C ALA A 320 8.42 16.91 14.10
N LYS A 321 7.68 16.30 15.04
CA LYS A 321 7.01 15.02 14.81
C LYS A 321 5.93 15.13 13.73
N LEU A 322 5.10 16.16 13.79
CA LEU A 322 4.09 16.46 12.78
C LEU A 322 4.71 16.64 11.38
N HIS A 323 5.83 17.36 11.29
CA HIS A 323 6.53 17.53 10.03
C HIS A 323 6.95 16.18 9.41
N LYS A 324 7.49 15.26 10.22
CA LYS A 324 7.85 13.91 9.77
C LYS A 324 6.62 13.13 9.28
N GLN A 325 5.52 13.18 10.03
CA GLN A 325 4.25 12.53 9.66
C GLN A 325 3.70 13.10 8.33
N CYS A 326 3.79 14.42 8.14
CA CYS A 326 3.38 15.05 6.90
C CYS A 326 4.22 14.60 5.68
N LEU A 327 5.51 14.29 5.87
CA LEU A 327 6.32 13.71 4.80
C LEU A 327 5.81 12.32 4.37
N ASP A 328 5.45 11.48 5.34
CA ASP A 328 4.90 10.15 5.05
C ASP A 328 3.52 10.28 4.38
N ILE A 329 2.64 11.16 4.88
CA ILE A 329 1.31 11.41 4.27
C ILE A 329 1.44 12.06 2.88
N SER A 330 2.49 12.87 2.63
CA SER A 330 2.79 13.37 1.29
C SER A 330 2.98 12.22 0.29
N THR A 331 3.63 11.13 0.70
CA THR A 331 3.78 9.95 -0.18
C THR A 331 2.46 9.20 -0.39
N VAL A 332 1.57 9.16 0.62
CA VAL A 332 0.20 8.64 0.46
C VAL A 332 -0.57 9.44 -0.57
N ARG A 333 -0.53 10.76 -0.47
CA ARG A 333 -1.20 11.65 -1.42
C ARG A 333 -0.63 11.53 -2.82
N GLU A 334 0.71 11.46 -2.97
CA GLU A 334 1.37 11.22 -4.25
C GLU A 334 0.94 9.90 -4.89
N PHE A 335 0.77 8.85 -4.08
CA PHE A 335 0.25 7.56 -4.54
C PHE A 335 -1.20 7.66 -5.02
N LEU A 336 -2.07 8.31 -4.25
CA LEU A 336 -3.48 8.47 -4.61
C LEU A 336 -3.67 9.33 -5.87
N GLU A 337 -2.83 10.34 -6.05
CA GLU A 337 -2.82 11.23 -7.20
C GLU A 337 -1.90 10.73 -8.34
N TYR A 338 -1.40 9.48 -8.27
CA TYR A 338 -0.57 8.93 -9.34
C TYR A 338 -1.35 8.89 -10.66
N PRO A 339 -0.78 9.41 -11.76
CA PRO A 339 -1.51 9.56 -13.02
C PRO A 339 -1.96 8.20 -13.60
N GLU A 340 -3.14 8.21 -14.18
CA GLU A 340 -3.66 7.07 -14.93
C GLU A 340 -3.38 7.30 -16.43
N PRO A 341 -2.59 6.43 -17.08
CA PRO A 341 -2.37 6.54 -18.52
C PRO A 341 -3.62 6.19 -19.33
N PHE A 342 -4.52 5.37 -18.79
CA PHE A 342 -5.75 4.96 -19.47
C PHE A 342 -6.93 5.83 -19.05
N ARG A 343 -7.86 6.03 -19.98
CA ARG A 343 -9.17 6.62 -19.70
C ARG A 343 -10.12 5.54 -19.17
N PHE A 344 -10.82 5.89 -18.12
CA PHE A 344 -11.88 5.08 -17.53
C PHE A 344 -13.22 5.79 -17.68
N GLU A 345 -13.77 6.37 -16.61
CA GLU A 345 -15.08 7.04 -16.65
C GLU A 345 -15.12 8.26 -17.57
N ASP A 346 -13.99 8.88 -17.84
CA ASP A 346 -13.81 10.01 -18.79
C ASP A 346 -13.60 9.57 -20.25
N GLY A 347 -13.51 8.27 -20.51
CA GLY A 347 -13.37 7.69 -21.84
C GLY A 347 -14.72 7.58 -22.58
N LEU A 348 -14.65 7.47 -23.92
CA LEU A 348 -15.82 7.21 -24.73
C LEU A 348 -16.43 5.86 -24.34
N PRO A 349 -17.74 5.75 -24.10
CA PRO A 349 -18.38 4.49 -23.75
C PRO A 349 -18.32 3.50 -24.93
N LEU A 350 -18.14 2.23 -24.60
CA LEU A 350 -18.13 1.14 -25.57
C LEU A 350 -19.10 0.05 -25.12
N GLU A 351 -20.15 -0.14 -25.88
CA GLU A 351 -21.12 -1.20 -25.60
C GLU A 351 -20.61 -2.55 -26.14
N LYS A 352 -20.64 -3.57 -25.29
CA LYS A 352 -20.41 -4.95 -25.70
C LYS A 352 -21.61 -5.44 -26.51
N ARG A 353 -21.40 -5.80 -27.77
CA ARG A 353 -22.40 -6.41 -28.65
C ARG A 353 -21.91 -7.79 -29.07
N LEU A 354 -22.66 -8.82 -28.78
CA LEU A 354 -22.31 -10.20 -29.16
C LEU A 354 -22.48 -10.47 -30.63
N ASP A 355 -23.46 -9.78 -31.27
CA ASP A 355 -23.82 -9.96 -32.69
C ASP A 355 -22.94 -9.12 -33.63
N THR A 356 -22.02 -8.30 -33.08
CA THR A 356 -21.17 -7.44 -33.90
C THR A 356 -19.80 -8.08 -34.04
N PRO A 357 -19.34 -8.32 -35.28
CA PRO A 357 -17.96 -8.78 -35.49
C PRO A 357 -16.96 -7.68 -35.12
N TYR A 358 -15.91 -8.04 -34.38
CA TYR A 358 -14.86 -7.14 -33.97
C TYR A 358 -13.56 -7.44 -34.71
N GLU A 359 -13.08 -6.46 -35.49
CA GLU A 359 -11.73 -6.45 -36.05
C GLU A 359 -10.77 -5.81 -35.08
N LEU A 360 -9.68 -6.49 -34.77
CA LEU A 360 -8.57 -5.93 -34.01
C LEU A 360 -7.38 -5.72 -34.95
N ARG A 361 -6.82 -4.50 -34.95
CA ARG A 361 -5.74 -4.17 -35.87
C ARG A 361 -4.61 -3.43 -35.16
N LEU A 362 -3.40 -3.83 -35.46
CA LEU A 362 -2.17 -3.14 -35.07
C LEU A 362 -1.60 -2.45 -36.30
N GLU A 363 -1.24 -1.17 -36.16
CA GLU A 363 -0.63 -0.37 -37.24
C GLU A 363 0.72 0.19 -36.76
N GLY A 364 1.81 -0.33 -37.30
CA GLY A 364 3.18 0.10 -37.02
C GLY A 364 3.56 0.01 -35.54
N VAL A 365 3.05 -0.98 -34.81
CA VAL A 365 3.14 -1.06 -33.36
C VAL A 365 4.54 -1.46 -32.92
N SER A 366 5.17 -0.61 -32.12
CA SER A 366 6.36 -0.93 -31.32
C SER A 366 6.03 -0.83 -29.84
N TYR A 367 6.63 -1.68 -29.03
CA TYR A 367 6.48 -1.63 -27.57
C TYR A 367 7.74 -1.94 -26.83
N ARG A 368 8.05 -1.11 -25.82
CA ARG A 368 9.17 -1.25 -24.89
C ARG A 368 8.69 -1.22 -23.45
N TYR A 369 9.09 -2.21 -22.65
CA TYR A 369 8.83 -2.21 -21.23
C TYR A 369 9.58 -1.08 -20.49
N PRO A 370 9.04 -0.51 -19.42
CA PRO A 370 9.73 0.48 -18.61
C PRO A 370 11.10 -0.02 -18.14
N GLY A 371 12.17 0.74 -18.43
CA GLY A 371 13.53 0.39 -18.06
C GLY A 371 14.25 -0.61 -18.97
N ALA A 372 13.60 -1.12 -20.00
CA ALA A 372 14.26 -1.95 -21.02
C ALA A 372 15.03 -1.10 -22.04
N GLU A 373 16.17 -1.60 -22.51
CA GLU A 373 16.97 -0.93 -23.54
C GLU A 373 16.44 -1.16 -24.96
N LYS A 374 15.77 -2.29 -25.20
CA LYS A 374 15.28 -2.71 -26.52
C LYS A 374 13.77 -2.85 -26.52
N ASP A 375 13.20 -2.66 -27.71
CA ASP A 375 11.80 -2.95 -27.92
C ASP A 375 11.54 -4.46 -27.85
N THR A 376 10.39 -4.84 -27.32
CA THR A 376 9.91 -6.22 -27.30
C THR A 376 9.08 -6.53 -28.57
N ILE A 377 8.40 -5.52 -29.11
CA ILE A 377 7.68 -5.59 -30.39
C ILE A 377 8.22 -4.47 -31.26
N HIS A 378 8.48 -4.78 -32.55
CA HIS A 378 9.12 -3.88 -33.51
C HIS A 378 8.26 -3.65 -34.73
N LYS A 379 7.65 -2.46 -34.89
CA LYS A 379 6.88 -1.99 -36.06
C LYS A 379 6.01 -3.08 -36.67
N LEU A 380 5.18 -3.68 -35.81
CA LEU A 380 4.35 -4.82 -36.18
C LEU A 380 3.00 -4.33 -36.71
N ASP A 381 2.65 -4.82 -37.90
CA ASP A 381 1.33 -4.69 -38.51
C ASP A 381 0.63 -6.03 -38.44
N LEU A 382 -0.61 -6.04 -37.94
CA LEU A 382 -1.44 -7.24 -37.81
C LEU A 382 -2.90 -6.87 -37.87
N THR A 383 -3.68 -7.65 -38.61
CA THR A 383 -5.14 -7.58 -38.57
C THR A 383 -5.69 -8.93 -38.14
N VAL A 384 -6.42 -8.98 -37.03
CA VAL A 384 -7.21 -10.13 -36.60
C VAL A 384 -8.62 -9.93 -37.12
N ARG A 385 -9.05 -10.83 -37.99
CA ARG A 385 -10.36 -10.73 -38.67
C ARG A 385 -11.48 -11.14 -37.71
N PRO A 386 -12.69 -10.60 -37.92
CA PRO A 386 -13.84 -11.04 -37.15
C PRO A 386 -14.13 -12.53 -37.34
N GLY A 387 -14.31 -13.25 -36.24
CA GLY A 387 -14.57 -14.69 -36.23
C GLY A 387 -13.35 -15.57 -36.56
N GLU A 388 -12.16 -15.01 -36.65
CA GLU A 388 -10.92 -15.72 -36.93
C GLU A 388 -10.33 -16.38 -35.68
N ASN A 389 -9.89 -17.63 -35.81
CA ASN A 389 -9.06 -18.31 -34.81
C ASN A 389 -7.59 -18.15 -35.18
N LEU A 390 -6.90 -17.24 -34.51
CA LEU A 390 -5.52 -16.88 -34.78
C LEU A 390 -4.58 -17.53 -33.75
N ALA A 391 -3.66 -18.38 -34.21
CA ALA A 391 -2.58 -18.90 -33.38
C ALA A 391 -1.35 -17.97 -33.42
N ILE A 392 -0.72 -17.75 -32.27
CA ILE A 392 0.53 -17.00 -32.11
C ILE A 392 1.57 -17.95 -31.54
N VAL A 393 2.59 -18.26 -32.32
CA VAL A 393 3.65 -19.20 -31.96
C VAL A 393 5.03 -18.55 -32.05
N GLY A 394 6.01 -19.14 -31.42
CA GLY A 394 7.40 -18.65 -31.44
C GLY A 394 8.16 -19.05 -30.16
N LEU A 395 9.45 -18.83 -30.16
CA LEU A 395 10.32 -19.14 -29.02
C LEU A 395 9.99 -18.28 -27.79
N ASN A 396 10.51 -18.71 -26.63
CA ASN A 396 10.41 -17.91 -25.41
C ASN A 396 11.07 -16.54 -25.61
N GLY A 397 10.39 -15.47 -25.14
CA GLY A 397 10.87 -14.10 -25.33
C GLY A 397 10.59 -13.48 -26.70
N ALA A 398 9.94 -14.19 -27.65
CA ALA A 398 9.59 -13.64 -28.95
C ALA A 398 8.57 -12.50 -28.93
N GLY A 399 7.90 -12.24 -27.79
CA GLY A 399 6.93 -11.15 -27.63
C GLY A 399 5.46 -11.58 -27.68
N LYS A 400 5.13 -12.88 -27.70
CA LYS A 400 3.76 -13.42 -27.82
C LYS A 400 2.78 -12.84 -26.79
N THR A 401 3.09 -13.00 -25.52
CA THR A 401 2.25 -12.47 -24.41
C THR A 401 2.17 -10.95 -24.43
N THR A 402 3.23 -10.26 -24.87
CA THR A 402 3.23 -8.79 -25.03
C THR A 402 2.29 -8.37 -26.15
N LEU A 403 2.30 -9.07 -27.28
CA LEU A 403 1.38 -8.84 -28.39
C LEU A 403 -0.08 -8.97 -27.95
N VAL A 404 -0.41 -10.03 -27.21
CA VAL A 404 -1.75 -10.25 -26.69
C VAL A 404 -2.14 -9.16 -25.67
N LYS A 405 -1.23 -8.76 -24.79
CA LYS A 405 -1.49 -7.65 -23.84
C LYS A 405 -1.77 -6.33 -24.56
N LEU A 406 -1.13 -6.06 -25.68
CA LEU A 406 -1.42 -4.89 -26.52
C LEU A 406 -2.81 -5.00 -27.17
N LEU A 407 -3.16 -6.14 -27.76
CA LEU A 407 -4.47 -6.39 -28.36
C LEU A 407 -5.60 -6.29 -27.32
N CYS A 408 -5.39 -6.86 -26.12
CA CYS A 408 -6.34 -6.76 -25.01
C CYS A 408 -6.41 -5.36 -24.37
N GLY A 409 -5.54 -4.44 -24.76
CA GLY A 409 -5.50 -3.10 -24.20
C GLY A 409 -4.95 -3.01 -22.78
N PHE A 410 -4.21 -4.00 -22.28
CA PHE A 410 -3.47 -3.88 -21.02
C PHE A 410 -2.25 -2.96 -21.15
N LEU A 411 -1.73 -2.83 -22.36
CA LEU A 411 -0.61 -1.97 -22.70
C LEU A 411 -1.00 -1.09 -23.88
N ASP A 412 -0.52 0.16 -23.87
CA ASP A 412 -0.54 1.01 -25.05
C ASP A 412 0.81 0.92 -25.76
N PRO A 413 0.85 0.92 -27.08
CA PRO A 413 2.10 0.87 -27.83
C PRO A 413 2.95 2.12 -27.58
N THR A 414 4.28 1.96 -27.58
CA THR A 414 5.23 3.07 -27.52
C THR A 414 5.17 3.90 -28.82
N GLU A 415 5.01 3.20 -29.96
CA GLU A 415 4.79 3.79 -31.28
C GLU A 415 3.69 3.02 -31.99
N GLY A 416 2.99 3.67 -32.91
CA GLY A 416 1.86 3.08 -33.62
C GLY A 416 0.55 3.15 -32.84
N ARG A 417 -0.40 2.33 -33.22
CA ARG A 417 -1.74 2.32 -32.63
C ARG A 417 -2.43 0.95 -32.71
N VAL A 418 -3.29 0.71 -31.73
CA VAL A 418 -4.21 -0.43 -31.69
C VAL A 418 -5.60 0.06 -32.06
N LEU A 419 -6.23 -0.59 -33.02
CA LEU A 419 -7.52 -0.21 -33.54
C LEU A 419 -8.55 -1.31 -33.26
N LEU A 420 -9.76 -0.87 -32.92
CA LEU A 420 -10.98 -1.69 -32.87
C LEU A 420 -11.91 -1.20 -33.96
N ASN A 421 -12.24 -2.05 -34.94
CA ASN A 421 -13.05 -1.69 -36.09
C ASN A 421 -12.59 -0.38 -36.76
N GLY A 422 -11.27 -0.23 -36.94
CA GLY A 422 -10.64 0.94 -37.55
C GLY A 422 -10.50 2.17 -36.66
N GLN A 423 -10.96 2.14 -35.41
CA GLN A 423 -10.86 3.25 -34.44
C GLN A 423 -9.83 2.97 -33.37
N ASP A 424 -9.01 3.97 -33.03
CA ASP A 424 -8.00 3.87 -31.96
C ASP A 424 -8.66 3.58 -30.61
N ILE A 425 -8.09 2.64 -29.84
CA ILE A 425 -8.65 2.22 -28.54
C ILE A 425 -8.40 3.21 -27.42
N ARG A 426 -7.43 4.12 -27.53
CA ARG A 426 -7.02 5.06 -26.48
C ARG A 426 -8.11 6.04 -26.02
N PRO A 427 -9.01 6.55 -26.87
CA PRO A 427 -10.11 7.42 -26.46
C PRO A 427 -11.23 6.70 -25.68
N TYR A 428 -11.35 5.37 -25.80
CA TYR A 428 -12.43 4.64 -25.17
C TYR A 428 -12.22 4.42 -23.67
N ASN A 429 -13.35 4.24 -22.94
CA ASN A 429 -13.33 3.70 -21.59
C ASN A 429 -12.67 2.32 -21.59
N ARG A 430 -11.51 2.22 -20.97
CA ARG A 430 -10.71 0.98 -21.02
C ARG A 430 -11.40 -0.20 -20.31
N ARG A 431 -12.24 0.07 -19.28
CA ARG A 431 -13.02 -0.98 -18.62
C ARG A 431 -14.09 -1.55 -19.56
N ASP A 432 -14.70 -0.72 -20.40
CA ASP A 432 -15.65 -1.20 -21.40
C ASP A 432 -14.94 -2.01 -22.49
N TYR A 433 -13.75 -1.58 -22.90
CA TYR A 433 -12.93 -2.36 -23.83
C TYR A 433 -12.59 -3.75 -23.27
N TYR A 434 -12.25 -3.87 -21.97
CA TYR A 434 -12.00 -5.17 -21.34
C TYR A 434 -13.21 -6.10 -21.30
N LYS A 435 -14.42 -5.59 -21.41
CA LYS A 435 -15.64 -6.42 -21.50
C LYS A 435 -15.73 -7.22 -22.80
N LEU A 436 -14.98 -6.80 -23.83
CA LEU A 436 -14.94 -7.50 -25.11
C LEU A 436 -14.11 -8.79 -25.07
N PHE A 437 -13.30 -8.99 -24.04
CA PHE A 437 -12.37 -10.11 -23.94
C PHE A 437 -12.74 -11.06 -22.80
N ALA A 438 -12.70 -12.37 -23.08
CA ALA A 438 -12.58 -13.40 -22.07
C ALA A 438 -11.18 -14.02 -22.21
N ALA A 439 -10.43 -14.14 -21.12
CA ALA A 439 -9.04 -14.57 -21.20
C ALA A 439 -8.70 -15.64 -20.16
N VAL A 440 -7.93 -16.62 -20.59
CA VAL A 440 -7.20 -17.56 -19.74
C VAL A 440 -5.72 -17.29 -19.98
N PHE A 441 -5.05 -16.62 -19.04
CA PHE A 441 -3.62 -16.34 -19.10
C PHE A 441 -2.82 -17.45 -18.42
N GLN A 442 -1.53 -17.54 -18.74
CA GLN A 442 -0.59 -18.47 -18.12
C GLN A 442 -0.49 -18.28 -16.61
N ASP A 443 -0.40 -17.00 -16.17
CA ASP A 443 -0.45 -16.62 -14.76
C ASP A 443 -1.90 -16.30 -14.39
N PHE A 444 -2.56 -17.23 -13.73
CA PHE A 444 -3.95 -17.06 -13.27
C PHE A 444 -4.03 -16.98 -11.75
N SER A 445 -5.01 -16.24 -11.27
CA SER A 445 -5.31 -16.13 -9.84
C SER A 445 -6.70 -16.70 -9.53
N VAL A 446 -6.75 -17.56 -8.53
CA VAL A 446 -8.00 -18.03 -7.91
C VAL A 446 -8.22 -17.23 -6.65
N LEU A 447 -9.43 -16.73 -6.47
CA LEU A 447 -9.80 -16.00 -5.26
C LEU A 447 -10.18 -17.00 -4.16
N SER A 448 -9.84 -16.68 -2.91
CA SER A 448 -10.38 -17.39 -1.74
C SER A 448 -11.88 -17.07 -1.60
N ALA A 449 -12.68 -17.78 -2.39
CA ALA A 449 -14.13 -17.61 -2.55
C ALA A 449 -14.75 -18.94 -2.98
N THR A 450 -16.07 -19.03 -3.10
CA THR A 450 -16.74 -20.26 -3.55
C THR A 450 -16.43 -20.60 -5.02
N VAL A 451 -16.67 -21.84 -5.43
CA VAL A 451 -16.59 -22.24 -6.83
C VAL A 451 -17.49 -21.36 -7.69
N ALA A 452 -18.74 -21.14 -7.26
CA ALA A 452 -19.71 -20.31 -7.97
C ALA A 452 -19.20 -18.86 -8.14
N GLU A 453 -18.71 -18.23 -7.07
CA GLU A 453 -18.15 -16.86 -7.13
C GLU A 453 -16.91 -16.77 -8.03
N ASN A 454 -16.06 -17.80 -8.02
CA ASN A 454 -14.89 -17.85 -8.89
C ASN A 454 -15.26 -17.95 -10.37
N VAL A 455 -16.31 -18.68 -10.74
CA VAL A 455 -16.77 -18.79 -12.11
C VAL A 455 -17.54 -17.55 -12.53
N ALA A 456 -18.52 -17.11 -11.71
CA ALA A 456 -19.38 -15.97 -12.02
C ALA A 456 -18.70 -14.60 -11.88
N GLN A 457 -17.58 -14.51 -11.13
CA GLN A 457 -16.83 -13.27 -10.84
C GLN A 457 -17.69 -12.20 -10.13
N CYS A 458 -18.70 -12.63 -9.40
CA CYS A 458 -19.57 -11.76 -8.59
C CYS A 458 -20.06 -12.53 -7.35
N ARG A 459 -20.58 -11.80 -6.35
CA ARG A 459 -21.11 -12.35 -5.10
C ARG A 459 -22.64 -12.49 -5.09
N THR A 460 -23.30 -11.75 -5.93
CA THR A 460 -24.78 -11.67 -5.94
C THR A 460 -25.28 -11.81 -7.37
N GLY A 461 -26.46 -12.41 -7.51
CA GLY A 461 -27.07 -12.60 -8.83
C GLY A 461 -26.40 -13.68 -9.68
N ILE A 462 -25.80 -14.69 -9.05
CA ILE A 462 -25.15 -15.81 -9.73
C ILE A 462 -26.23 -16.68 -10.37
N ASP A 463 -26.11 -16.95 -11.67
CA ASP A 463 -26.90 -17.95 -12.39
C ASP A 463 -26.24 -19.31 -12.23
N GLU A 464 -26.68 -20.08 -11.23
CA GLU A 464 -26.12 -21.39 -10.92
C GLU A 464 -26.26 -22.40 -12.07
N ALA A 465 -27.36 -22.34 -12.82
CA ALA A 465 -27.56 -23.23 -13.96
C ALA A 465 -26.50 -22.97 -15.04
N ARG A 466 -26.20 -21.70 -15.28
CA ARG A 466 -25.14 -21.29 -16.19
C ARG A 466 -23.75 -21.62 -15.66
N VAL A 467 -23.53 -21.54 -14.33
CA VAL A 467 -22.26 -21.98 -13.71
C VAL A 467 -22.04 -23.46 -13.96
N TRP A 468 -23.05 -24.31 -13.72
CA TRP A 468 -22.96 -25.76 -13.97
C TRP A 468 -22.70 -26.06 -15.44
N HIS A 469 -23.38 -25.38 -16.35
CA HIS A 469 -23.14 -25.53 -17.79
C HIS A 469 -21.68 -25.19 -18.17
N CYS A 470 -21.15 -24.06 -17.68
CA CYS A 470 -19.78 -23.68 -17.94
C CYS A 470 -18.75 -24.66 -17.30
N LEU A 471 -19.05 -25.23 -16.12
CA LEU A 471 -18.23 -26.27 -15.50
C LEU A 471 -18.24 -27.58 -16.29
N ASP A 472 -19.38 -27.93 -16.90
CA ASP A 472 -19.52 -29.11 -17.75
C ASP A 472 -18.70 -28.95 -19.04
N GLU A 473 -18.84 -27.84 -19.73
CA GLU A 473 -18.03 -27.54 -20.90
C GLU A 473 -16.52 -27.51 -20.57
N ALA A 474 -16.14 -27.02 -19.38
CA ALA A 474 -14.75 -27.03 -18.93
C ALA A 474 -14.28 -28.41 -18.43
N GLY A 475 -15.16 -29.41 -18.34
CA GLY A 475 -14.83 -30.76 -17.84
C GLY A 475 -14.48 -30.81 -16.35
N LEU A 476 -15.13 -29.97 -15.53
CA LEU A 476 -14.88 -29.89 -14.08
C LEU A 476 -16.08 -30.33 -13.23
N THR A 477 -17.20 -30.70 -13.85
CA THR A 477 -18.48 -31.05 -13.18
C THR A 477 -18.32 -32.16 -12.16
N GLU A 478 -17.74 -33.29 -12.54
CA GLU A 478 -17.56 -34.46 -11.63
C GLU A 478 -16.75 -34.05 -10.38
N LYS A 479 -15.68 -33.30 -10.57
CA LYS A 479 -14.87 -32.82 -9.46
C LYS A 479 -15.67 -31.93 -8.52
N VAL A 480 -16.42 -30.96 -9.05
CA VAL A 480 -17.22 -30.03 -8.24
C VAL A 480 -18.35 -30.76 -7.53
N GLN A 481 -19.03 -31.71 -8.18
CA GLN A 481 -20.04 -32.56 -7.55
C GLN A 481 -19.49 -33.41 -6.40
N SER A 482 -18.23 -33.85 -6.47
CA SER A 482 -17.56 -34.62 -5.41
C SER A 482 -17.16 -33.76 -4.20
N LEU A 483 -17.24 -32.43 -4.29
CA LEU A 483 -16.89 -31.52 -3.20
C LEU A 483 -18.00 -31.46 -2.14
N PRO A 484 -17.68 -31.25 -0.84
CA PRO A 484 -18.66 -31.34 0.26
C PRO A 484 -19.86 -30.39 0.13
N LYS A 485 -19.62 -29.20 -0.43
CA LYS A 485 -20.63 -28.13 -0.62
C LYS A 485 -20.83 -27.79 -2.11
N GLN A 486 -20.33 -28.61 -3.02
CA GLN A 486 -20.42 -28.41 -4.46
C GLN A 486 -20.04 -26.96 -4.87
N LEU A 487 -20.96 -26.20 -5.48
CA LEU A 487 -20.73 -24.80 -5.90
C LEU A 487 -20.36 -23.88 -4.75
N GLU A 488 -20.86 -24.12 -3.55
CA GLU A 488 -20.61 -23.34 -2.34
C GLU A 488 -19.30 -23.72 -1.62
N THR A 489 -18.53 -24.67 -2.18
CA THR A 489 -17.23 -25.05 -1.62
C THR A 489 -16.24 -23.90 -1.80
N GLN A 490 -15.59 -23.51 -0.70
CA GLN A 490 -14.53 -22.51 -0.69
C GLN A 490 -13.25 -23.04 -1.35
N ILE A 491 -12.66 -22.26 -2.23
CA ILE A 491 -11.39 -22.56 -2.88
C ILE A 491 -10.27 -21.80 -2.19
N GLY A 492 -9.16 -22.49 -1.90
CA GLY A 492 -7.99 -21.93 -1.21
C GLY A 492 -8.11 -21.98 0.32
N ARG A 493 -6.97 -22.25 0.98
CA ARG A 493 -6.87 -22.36 2.45
C ARG A 493 -6.26 -21.13 3.11
N GLU A 494 -6.03 -20.08 2.36
CA GLU A 494 -5.43 -18.85 2.89
C GLU A 494 -6.37 -18.10 3.86
N VAL A 495 -7.68 -18.20 3.64
CA VAL A 495 -8.71 -17.50 4.41
C VAL A 495 -9.62 -18.49 5.16
N TYR A 496 -9.91 -19.65 4.57
CA TYR A 496 -10.86 -20.63 5.08
C TYR A 496 -10.17 -21.95 5.39
N GLU A 497 -10.25 -22.43 6.64
CA GLU A 497 -9.63 -23.69 7.07
C GLU A 497 -10.21 -24.92 6.35
N ASP A 498 -11.52 -24.88 6.02
CA ASP A 498 -12.23 -25.92 5.28
C ASP A 498 -12.13 -25.76 3.75
N GLY A 499 -11.35 -24.78 3.26
CA GLY A 499 -11.13 -24.54 1.84
C GLY A 499 -10.44 -25.72 1.14
N VAL A 500 -10.80 -25.95 -0.11
CA VAL A 500 -10.24 -27.01 -0.96
C VAL A 500 -9.18 -26.43 -1.89
N GLU A 501 -8.03 -27.09 -1.99
CA GLU A 501 -7.03 -26.79 -3.01
C GLU A 501 -7.29 -27.63 -4.26
N LEU A 502 -7.38 -26.98 -5.41
CA LEU A 502 -7.48 -27.64 -6.71
C LEU A 502 -6.08 -27.98 -7.24
N SER A 503 -5.95 -29.07 -7.99
CA SER A 503 -4.72 -29.33 -8.75
C SER A 503 -4.53 -28.31 -9.86
N GLY A 504 -3.31 -28.16 -10.41
CA GLY A 504 -3.03 -27.22 -11.49
C GLY A 504 -3.99 -27.38 -12.68
N GLY A 505 -4.25 -28.60 -13.13
CA GLY A 505 -5.18 -28.86 -14.22
C GLY A 505 -6.65 -28.55 -13.87
N GLN A 506 -7.07 -28.84 -12.61
CA GLN A 506 -8.42 -28.46 -12.14
C GLN A 506 -8.59 -26.95 -12.05
N THR A 507 -7.56 -26.24 -11.60
CA THR A 507 -7.55 -24.77 -11.56
C THR A 507 -7.64 -24.19 -12.97
N GLN A 508 -6.95 -24.76 -13.92
CA GLN A 508 -6.98 -24.34 -15.32
C GLN A 508 -8.37 -24.51 -15.94
N ARG A 509 -9.04 -25.67 -15.66
CA ARG A 509 -10.45 -25.90 -16.06
C ARG A 509 -11.41 -24.91 -15.38
N LEU A 510 -11.16 -24.54 -14.12
CA LEU A 510 -11.95 -23.51 -13.44
C LEU A 510 -11.81 -22.14 -14.14
N MET A 511 -10.58 -21.78 -14.58
CA MET A 511 -10.36 -20.54 -15.33
C MET A 511 -11.05 -20.58 -16.69
N LEU A 512 -11.13 -21.74 -17.31
CA LEU A 512 -11.89 -21.93 -18.55
C LEU A 512 -13.38 -21.70 -18.30
N ALA A 513 -13.96 -22.33 -17.27
CA ALA A 513 -15.37 -22.10 -16.90
C ALA A 513 -15.66 -20.61 -16.64
N ARG A 514 -14.72 -19.87 -16.01
CA ARG A 514 -14.78 -18.43 -15.80
C ARG A 514 -14.83 -17.65 -17.13
N ALA A 515 -14.00 -18.03 -18.09
CA ALA A 515 -13.95 -17.40 -19.40
C ALA A 515 -15.25 -17.64 -20.18
N LEU A 516 -15.80 -18.84 -20.11
CA LEU A 516 -17.10 -19.22 -20.68
C LEU A 516 -18.25 -18.43 -20.08
N TYR A 517 -18.28 -18.33 -18.73
CA TYR A 517 -19.34 -17.58 -18.05
C TYR A 517 -19.34 -16.09 -18.42
N LYS A 518 -18.17 -15.49 -18.66
CA LYS A 518 -18.05 -14.10 -19.13
C LYS A 518 -18.65 -13.88 -20.51
N ASP A 519 -18.64 -14.87 -21.37
CA ASP A 519 -19.21 -14.87 -22.72
C ASP A 519 -18.87 -13.62 -23.53
N ALA A 520 -17.59 -13.46 -23.83
CA ALA A 520 -17.09 -12.31 -24.57
C ALA A 520 -16.93 -12.62 -26.06
N PRO A 521 -17.03 -11.60 -26.95
CA PRO A 521 -16.89 -11.79 -28.40
C PRO A 521 -15.45 -12.17 -28.82
N VAL A 522 -14.44 -11.86 -28.00
CA VAL A 522 -13.05 -12.20 -28.26
C VAL A 522 -12.53 -13.11 -27.13
N LEU A 523 -12.08 -14.30 -27.47
CA LEU A 523 -11.49 -15.27 -26.53
C LEU A 523 -9.98 -15.25 -26.65
N VAL A 524 -9.29 -15.21 -25.52
CA VAL A 524 -7.83 -15.22 -25.44
C VAL A 524 -7.38 -16.40 -24.59
N LEU A 525 -6.54 -17.25 -25.17
CA LEU A 525 -6.02 -18.45 -24.53
C LEU A 525 -4.49 -18.43 -24.59
N ASP A 526 -3.84 -18.18 -23.45
CA ASP A 526 -2.39 -18.13 -23.33
C ASP A 526 -1.90 -19.38 -22.60
N GLU A 527 -1.39 -20.36 -23.35
CA GLU A 527 -0.92 -21.67 -22.90
C GLU A 527 -1.93 -22.43 -22.03
N PRO A 528 -3.15 -22.62 -22.48
CA PRO A 528 -4.25 -23.11 -21.64
C PRO A 528 -4.12 -24.57 -21.24
N THR A 529 -3.09 -25.29 -21.66
CA THR A 529 -2.90 -26.74 -21.41
C THR A 529 -1.58 -27.07 -20.73
N ALA A 530 -0.82 -26.08 -20.25
CA ALA A 530 0.52 -26.27 -19.68
C ALA A 530 0.56 -27.25 -18.47
N ALA A 531 -0.56 -27.42 -17.74
CA ALA A 531 -0.65 -28.28 -16.57
C ALA A 531 -1.44 -29.58 -16.80
N LEU A 532 -1.76 -29.93 -18.06
CA LEU A 532 -2.58 -31.10 -18.42
C LEU A 532 -1.75 -32.23 -18.98
N ASP A 533 -2.23 -33.45 -18.76
CA ASP A 533 -1.72 -34.64 -19.46
C ASP A 533 -2.17 -34.65 -20.93
N PRO A 534 -1.50 -35.43 -21.83
CA PRO A 534 -1.79 -35.43 -23.26
C PRO A 534 -3.22 -35.81 -23.64
N ILE A 535 -3.89 -36.68 -22.85
CA ILE A 535 -5.26 -37.12 -23.11
C ILE A 535 -6.24 -35.99 -22.76
N ALA A 536 -6.10 -35.43 -21.56
CA ALA A 536 -6.91 -34.29 -21.12
C ALA A 536 -6.68 -33.06 -21.99
N GLU A 537 -5.49 -32.90 -22.54
CA GLU A 537 -5.14 -31.84 -23.48
C GLU A 537 -5.94 -31.96 -24.78
N ASN A 538 -5.98 -33.15 -25.39
CA ASN A 538 -6.73 -33.37 -26.64
C ASN A 538 -8.22 -33.09 -26.47
N ASP A 539 -8.82 -33.55 -25.37
CA ASP A 539 -10.24 -33.28 -25.05
C ASP A 539 -10.53 -31.79 -24.91
N ILE A 540 -9.61 -31.06 -24.28
CA ILE A 540 -9.77 -29.60 -24.13
C ILE A 540 -9.60 -28.88 -25.46
N TYR A 541 -8.69 -29.31 -26.34
CA TYR A 541 -8.58 -28.69 -27.67
C TYR A 541 -9.83 -28.88 -28.54
N GLN A 542 -10.46 -30.06 -28.49
CA GLN A 542 -11.75 -30.26 -29.15
C GLN A 542 -12.81 -29.29 -28.59
N LYS A 543 -12.91 -29.17 -27.29
CA LYS A 543 -13.81 -28.23 -26.63
C LYS A 543 -13.49 -26.77 -26.97
N TYR A 544 -12.21 -26.40 -27.07
CA TYR A 544 -11.84 -25.05 -27.51
C TYR A 544 -12.33 -24.73 -28.92
N ASN A 545 -12.24 -25.68 -29.83
CA ASN A 545 -12.76 -25.50 -31.18
C ASN A 545 -14.28 -25.27 -31.21
N GLU A 546 -15.02 -26.00 -30.38
CA GLU A 546 -16.47 -25.80 -30.20
C GLU A 546 -16.78 -24.42 -29.58
N MET A 547 -16.03 -24.01 -28.57
CA MET A 547 -16.21 -22.74 -27.85
C MET A 547 -15.85 -21.51 -28.67
N THR A 548 -14.92 -21.63 -29.63
CA THR A 548 -14.48 -20.53 -30.50
C THR A 548 -15.36 -20.41 -31.74
N ALA A 549 -16.26 -21.35 -31.98
CA ALA A 549 -17.16 -21.31 -33.12
C ALA A 549 -17.95 -19.99 -33.16
N GLY A 550 -17.75 -19.20 -34.21
CA GLY A 550 -18.40 -17.89 -34.40
C GLY A 550 -17.82 -16.74 -33.54
N LYS A 551 -16.78 -16.95 -32.77
CA LYS A 551 -16.07 -15.92 -32.00
C LYS A 551 -14.68 -15.69 -32.57
N THR A 552 -14.13 -14.49 -32.34
CA THR A 552 -12.72 -14.24 -32.63
C THR A 552 -11.87 -14.84 -31.51
N SER A 553 -10.82 -15.61 -31.82
CA SER A 553 -9.94 -16.16 -30.80
C SER A 553 -8.46 -15.89 -31.06
N LEU A 554 -7.72 -15.63 -29.99
CA LEU A 554 -6.27 -15.50 -29.94
C LEU A 554 -5.72 -16.65 -29.12
N PHE A 555 -4.94 -17.51 -29.77
CA PHE A 555 -4.41 -18.72 -29.16
C PHE A 555 -2.88 -18.68 -29.11
N ILE A 556 -2.29 -18.60 -27.93
CA ILE A 556 -0.85 -18.75 -27.74
C ILE A 556 -0.58 -20.17 -27.32
N SER A 557 0.28 -20.87 -28.06
CA SER A 557 0.73 -22.20 -27.68
C SER A 557 2.23 -22.39 -27.92
N HIS A 558 2.85 -23.09 -26.99
CA HIS A 558 4.15 -23.69 -27.17
C HIS A 558 4.09 -25.10 -27.80
N ARG A 559 2.89 -25.71 -27.84
CA ARG A 559 2.64 -27.04 -28.42
C ARG A 559 2.01 -26.88 -29.79
N LEU A 560 2.81 -27.05 -30.84
CA LEU A 560 2.38 -26.77 -32.21
C LEU A 560 1.29 -27.73 -32.73
N ALA A 561 1.13 -28.91 -32.12
CA ALA A 561 0.02 -29.82 -32.46
C ALA A 561 -1.34 -29.16 -32.31
N SER A 562 -1.51 -28.25 -31.33
CA SER A 562 -2.75 -27.51 -31.07
C SER A 562 -3.04 -26.40 -32.08
N THR A 563 -2.08 -25.95 -32.84
CA THR A 563 -2.26 -24.87 -33.83
C THR A 563 -2.97 -25.31 -35.11
N ARG A 564 -3.12 -26.61 -35.31
CA ARG A 564 -3.81 -27.18 -36.49
C ARG A 564 -5.27 -26.79 -36.61
N PHE A 565 -5.90 -26.44 -35.49
CA PHE A 565 -7.33 -26.05 -35.45
C PHE A 565 -7.55 -24.56 -35.71
N CYS A 566 -6.47 -23.78 -35.87
CA CYS A 566 -6.56 -22.36 -36.10
C CYS A 566 -6.59 -22.03 -37.61
N ASP A 567 -7.37 -21.02 -37.97
CA ASP A 567 -7.52 -20.57 -39.37
C ASP A 567 -6.20 -20.01 -39.91
N ARG A 568 -5.41 -19.37 -39.04
CA ARG A 568 -4.14 -18.74 -39.38
C ARG A 568 -3.15 -18.83 -38.21
N ILE A 569 -1.89 -18.99 -38.53
CA ILE A 569 -0.79 -19.07 -37.60
C ILE A 569 0.18 -17.93 -37.88
N LEU A 570 0.58 -17.21 -36.80
CA LEU A 570 1.66 -16.22 -36.83
C LEU A 570 2.88 -16.81 -36.12
N TYR A 571 3.98 -16.94 -36.83
CA TYR A 571 5.25 -17.26 -36.23
C TYR A 571 6.01 -15.98 -35.88
N LEU A 572 6.11 -15.71 -34.58
CA LEU A 572 6.83 -14.55 -34.04
C LEU A 572 8.29 -14.89 -33.79
N LYS A 573 9.19 -14.03 -34.28
CA LYS A 573 10.62 -14.07 -34.00
C LYS A 573 11.14 -12.65 -33.77
N ASP A 574 11.88 -12.45 -32.67
CA ASP A 574 12.50 -11.17 -32.32
C ASP A 574 11.53 -9.96 -32.40
N GLY A 575 10.31 -10.13 -31.89
CA GLY A 575 9.29 -9.08 -31.84
C GLY A 575 8.67 -8.71 -33.20
N ARG A 576 8.82 -9.55 -34.22
CA ARG A 576 8.24 -9.36 -35.57
C ARG A 576 7.52 -10.61 -36.03
N VAL A 577 6.58 -10.44 -36.94
CA VAL A 577 5.97 -11.57 -37.67
C VAL A 577 7.01 -12.04 -38.70
N ALA A 578 7.57 -13.22 -38.47
CA ALA A 578 8.52 -13.82 -39.40
C ALA A 578 7.83 -14.64 -40.50
N GLU A 579 6.77 -15.36 -40.14
CA GLU A 579 5.99 -16.19 -41.06
C GLU A 579 4.50 -16.10 -40.68
N GLU A 580 3.65 -16.22 -41.70
CA GLU A 580 2.19 -16.20 -41.58
C GLU A 580 1.58 -17.13 -42.60
N GLY A 581 0.57 -17.92 -42.22
CA GLY A 581 -0.12 -18.86 -43.10
C GLY A 581 -0.89 -19.92 -42.32
N THR A 582 -1.48 -20.88 -43.03
CA THR A 582 -2.07 -22.08 -42.42
C THR A 582 -0.99 -23.07 -42.00
N HIS A 583 -1.33 -24.03 -41.16
CA HIS A 583 -0.42 -25.09 -40.74
C HIS A 583 0.29 -25.78 -41.94
N GLU A 584 -0.52 -26.17 -42.95
CA GLU A 584 0.02 -26.87 -44.14
C GLU A 584 0.91 -25.98 -45.00
N GLU A 585 0.57 -24.71 -45.18
CA GLU A 585 1.37 -23.75 -45.94
C GLU A 585 2.72 -23.51 -45.27
N LEU A 586 2.74 -23.33 -43.95
CA LEU A 586 3.98 -23.09 -43.21
C LEU A 586 4.88 -24.31 -43.18
N LEU A 587 4.34 -25.52 -43.07
CA LEU A 587 5.14 -26.75 -43.20
C LEU A 587 5.75 -26.92 -44.59
N LYS A 588 4.98 -26.66 -45.66
CA LYS A 588 5.46 -26.72 -47.04
C LYS A 588 6.55 -25.69 -47.32
N ARG A 589 6.48 -24.54 -46.68
CA ARG A 589 7.46 -23.45 -46.81
C ARG A 589 8.84 -23.81 -46.23
N GLY A 590 8.91 -24.76 -45.27
CA GLY A 590 10.16 -25.23 -44.67
C GLY A 590 10.92 -24.16 -43.90
N GLY A 591 10.21 -23.21 -43.27
CA GLY A 591 10.81 -22.12 -42.50
C GLY A 591 10.90 -22.40 -41.01
N GLY A 592 11.10 -21.35 -40.22
CA GLY A 592 11.24 -21.47 -38.75
C GLY A 592 10.07 -22.12 -38.03
N TYR A 593 8.86 -21.98 -38.54
CA TYR A 593 7.72 -22.72 -38.02
C TYR A 593 7.86 -24.23 -38.26
N ALA A 594 8.26 -24.64 -39.48
CA ALA A 594 8.45 -26.05 -39.81
C ALA A 594 9.58 -26.68 -38.97
N ASP A 595 10.71 -25.97 -38.81
CA ASP A 595 11.82 -26.39 -37.95
C ASP A 595 11.37 -26.63 -36.52
N LEU A 596 10.59 -25.68 -35.96
CA LEU A 596 10.06 -25.79 -34.59
C LEU A 596 9.07 -26.95 -34.44
N PHE A 597 8.24 -27.20 -35.47
CA PHE A 597 7.30 -28.33 -35.50
C PHE A 597 8.04 -29.66 -35.59
N GLU A 598 9.08 -29.76 -36.41
CA GLU A 598 9.88 -30.99 -36.57
C GLU A 598 10.57 -31.37 -35.25
N VAL A 599 11.20 -30.42 -34.57
CA VAL A 599 11.81 -30.64 -33.25
C VAL A 599 10.79 -31.16 -32.24
N GLN A 600 9.60 -30.56 -32.19
CA GLN A 600 8.55 -31.03 -31.25
C GLN A 600 7.98 -32.41 -31.63
N SER A 601 7.85 -32.71 -32.93
CA SER A 601 7.31 -33.97 -33.38
C SER A 601 8.26 -35.14 -33.15
N GLN A 602 9.58 -34.92 -33.15
CA GLN A 602 10.60 -35.93 -32.82
C GLN A 602 10.43 -36.45 -31.40
N TYR A 603 10.24 -35.55 -30.42
CA TYR A 603 9.98 -35.94 -28.99
C TYR A 603 8.77 -36.85 -28.85
N TYR A 604 7.68 -36.59 -29.57
CA TYR A 604 6.47 -37.43 -29.52
C TYR A 604 6.61 -38.76 -30.25
N ARG A 605 7.53 -38.91 -31.20
CA ARG A 605 7.78 -40.19 -31.87
C ARG A 605 8.67 -41.11 -31.04
N GLU A 606 9.69 -40.56 -30.38
CA GLU A 606 10.59 -41.31 -29.50
C GLU A 606 9.87 -41.85 -28.25
N GLU A 607 8.87 -41.12 -27.70
CA GLU A 607 8.04 -41.61 -26.58
C GLU A 607 7.08 -42.76 -26.99
N ASN A 608 6.70 -42.89 -28.26
CA ASN A 608 5.84 -43.98 -28.74
C ASN A 608 6.62 -45.24 -29.19
N GLU A 609 7.93 -45.15 -29.30
CA GLU A 609 8.80 -46.29 -29.68
C GLU A 609 9.56 -46.86 -28.47
N ALA A 610 9.47 -46.28 -27.29
CA ALA A 610 10.03 -46.74 -26.01
C ALA A 610 8.97 -47.38 -25.13
#